data_b80bb541bb3fe158a555d3d27cf26bfa
#
_entry.id   b80bb541bb3fe158a555d3d27cf26bfa
#
_cell.length_a   1.000
_cell.length_b   1.000
_cell.length_c   1.000
_cell.angle_alpha   90.00
_cell.angle_beta   90.00
_cell.angle_gamma   90.00
#
_symmetry.space_group_name_H-M   'P 1'
#
loop_
_entity.id
_entity.type
_entity.pdbx_description
1 polymer ?
#
loop_
_entity_poly.entity_id
_entity_poly.type
_entity_poly.pdbx_seq_one_letter_code
_entity_poly.pdbx_strand_id
1 'polypeptide(L)'
;MAVAAAALCTLSAMAKRPRVIDNPECMANSTDNTLTVTRIELSDTATVVSFHAKYKPGWRIRLSRSTVLVDDAGRRYATRCGIGIGLSKRFTMPKSGEADFKVSFNPLPLSTRYIDMIEGPNDYKIWGIHERGEKPLGKDATAITPDTALQIADEAAFFRRGTGVVR
;
A
#
# COMPACT_ATOMS: atom_id res chain seq x y z
N MET A 1 -1.67 -61.09 16.82
CA MET A 1 -0.93 -59.83 16.77
C MET A 1 -1.45 -59.04 15.57
N ALA A 2 -2.24 -58.02 15.81
CA ALA A 2 -2.78 -57.17 14.72
C ALA A 2 -1.95 -55.87 14.67
N VAL A 3 -1.30 -55.64 13.55
CA VAL A 3 -0.51 -54.42 13.28
C VAL A 3 -1.47 -53.42 12.66
N ALA A 4 -1.82 -52.35 13.41
CA ALA A 4 -2.61 -51.27 12.89
C ALA A 4 -1.69 -50.32 12.10
N ALA A 5 -1.88 -50.27 10.79
CA ALA A 5 -1.23 -49.27 9.92
C ALA A 5 -1.94 -47.93 10.08
N ALA A 6 -1.26 -46.99 10.73
CA ALA A 6 -1.72 -45.60 10.77
C ALA A 6 -1.38 -44.89 9.43
N ALA A 7 -2.40 -44.66 8.61
CA ALA A 7 -2.27 -43.86 7.41
C ALA A 7 -2.11 -42.39 7.79
N LEU A 8 -0.90 -41.82 7.71
CA LEU A 8 -0.67 -40.38 7.77
C LEU A 8 -1.20 -39.74 6.49
N CYS A 9 -2.40 -39.16 6.54
CA CYS A 9 -2.86 -38.24 5.52
C CYS A 9 -2.09 -36.92 5.66
N THR A 10 -1.02 -36.76 4.89
CA THR A 10 -0.39 -35.47 4.68
C THR A 10 -1.31 -34.59 3.82
N LEU A 11 -2.10 -33.71 4.45
CA LEU A 11 -2.77 -32.64 3.74
C LEU A 11 -1.69 -31.67 3.24
N SER A 12 -1.27 -31.84 2.00
CA SER A 12 -0.52 -30.80 1.28
C SER A 12 -1.47 -29.63 1.07
N ALA A 13 -1.33 -28.59 1.90
CA ALA A 13 -2.01 -27.31 1.65
C ALA A 13 -1.47 -26.78 0.32
N MET A 14 -2.24 -26.91 -0.76
CA MET A 14 -1.89 -26.32 -2.05
C MET A 14 -1.90 -24.80 -1.88
N ALA A 15 -0.73 -24.18 -1.92
CA ALA A 15 -0.60 -22.73 -1.90
C ALA A 15 -1.44 -22.16 -3.06
N LYS A 16 -2.36 -21.25 -2.74
CA LYS A 16 -3.18 -20.58 -3.76
C LYS A 16 -2.27 -19.74 -4.66
N ARG A 17 -2.58 -19.73 -5.96
CA ARG A 17 -1.82 -18.89 -6.90
C ARG A 17 -1.91 -17.44 -6.49
N PRO A 18 -0.79 -16.69 -6.51
CA PRO A 18 -0.80 -15.26 -6.23
C PRO A 18 -1.73 -14.52 -7.20
N ARG A 19 -2.48 -13.55 -6.70
CA ARG A 19 -3.18 -12.56 -7.53
C ARG A 19 -2.25 -11.38 -7.77
N VAL A 20 -2.16 -10.97 -9.02
CA VAL A 20 -1.32 -9.84 -9.44
C VAL A 20 -2.21 -8.75 -10.02
N ILE A 21 -1.98 -7.52 -9.59
CA ILE A 21 -2.63 -6.33 -10.11
C ILE A 21 -1.53 -5.44 -10.69
N ASP A 22 -1.46 -5.35 -12.02
CA ASP A 22 -0.49 -4.52 -12.72
C ASP A 22 -1.07 -3.15 -13.02
N ASN A 23 -0.28 -2.10 -12.79
CA ASN A 23 -0.66 -0.69 -13.01
C ASN A 23 -2.04 -0.37 -12.42
N PRO A 24 -2.25 -0.57 -11.11
CA PRO A 24 -3.52 -0.29 -10.47
C PRO A 24 -3.89 1.18 -10.62
N GLU A 25 -5.18 1.47 -10.56
CA GLU A 25 -5.70 2.82 -10.41
C GLU A 25 -5.86 3.15 -8.93
N CYS A 26 -5.91 4.41 -8.57
CA CYS A 26 -6.24 4.86 -7.23
C CYS A 26 -7.24 6.02 -7.29
N MET A 27 -8.09 6.11 -6.28
CA MET A 27 -9.10 7.18 -6.20
C MET A 27 -8.48 8.52 -5.80
N ALA A 28 -7.49 8.49 -4.90
CA ALA A 28 -6.76 9.69 -4.49
C ALA A 28 -5.33 9.34 -4.05
N ASN A 29 -4.40 10.26 -4.28
CA ASN A 29 -2.99 10.13 -3.91
C ASN A 29 -2.46 11.46 -3.35
N SER A 30 -2.19 11.52 -2.04
CA SER A 30 -1.71 12.73 -1.35
C SER A 30 -0.22 13.00 -1.54
N THR A 31 0.50 12.14 -2.30
CA THR A 31 1.94 12.33 -2.57
C THR A 31 2.21 13.25 -3.76
N ASP A 32 1.17 13.87 -4.35
CA ASP A 32 1.25 14.64 -5.60
C ASP A 32 1.96 13.84 -6.71
N ASN A 33 1.66 12.53 -6.80
CA ASN A 33 2.29 11.56 -7.70
C ASN A 33 3.82 11.41 -7.54
N THR A 34 4.40 11.90 -6.45
CA THR A 34 5.80 11.59 -6.10
C THR A 34 5.99 10.08 -5.91
N LEU A 35 4.95 9.38 -5.45
CA LEU A 35 4.93 7.94 -5.26
C LEU A 35 3.74 7.34 -6.01
N THR A 36 4.00 6.45 -6.95
CA THR A 36 2.99 5.74 -7.75
C THR A 36 3.09 4.24 -7.48
N VAL A 37 1.95 3.59 -7.27
CA VAL A 37 1.88 2.13 -7.19
C VAL A 37 1.88 1.57 -8.60
N THR A 38 2.86 0.71 -8.93
CA THR A 38 2.99 0.12 -10.27
C THR A 38 2.51 -1.32 -10.33
N ARG A 39 2.55 -2.04 -9.19
CA ARG A 39 2.13 -3.45 -9.12
C ARG A 39 1.81 -3.85 -7.68
N ILE A 40 0.83 -4.74 -7.52
CA ILE A 40 0.51 -5.39 -6.25
C ILE A 40 0.48 -6.90 -6.47
N GLU A 41 1.18 -7.64 -5.63
CA GLU A 41 1.21 -9.10 -5.61
C GLU A 41 0.61 -9.59 -4.29
N LEU A 42 -0.55 -10.22 -4.34
CA LEU A 42 -1.26 -10.79 -3.20
C LEU A 42 -0.96 -12.28 -3.14
N SER A 43 -0.43 -12.76 -2.02
CA SER A 43 -0.18 -14.19 -1.80
C SER A 43 -0.56 -14.60 -0.38
N ASP A 44 -0.60 -15.90 -0.10
CA ASP A 44 -0.90 -16.43 1.23
C ASP A 44 0.19 -16.07 2.27
N THR A 45 1.39 -15.71 1.84
CA THR A 45 2.53 -15.43 2.72
C THR A 45 2.84 -13.96 2.89
N ALA A 46 2.53 -13.12 1.89
CA ALA A 46 2.79 -11.68 1.91
C ALA A 46 1.98 -10.96 0.84
N THR A 47 1.77 -9.66 1.05
CA THR A 47 1.39 -8.72 0.00
C THR A 47 2.60 -7.87 -0.34
N VAL A 48 3.00 -7.82 -1.61
CA VAL A 48 4.13 -7.02 -2.09
C VAL A 48 3.61 -5.91 -2.99
N VAL A 49 3.92 -4.66 -2.63
CA VAL A 49 3.56 -3.48 -3.42
C VAL A 49 4.83 -2.91 -4.04
N SER A 50 4.82 -2.74 -5.36
CA SER A 50 5.88 -2.11 -6.13
C SER A 50 5.54 -0.65 -6.38
N PHE A 51 6.52 0.21 -6.20
CA PHE A 51 6.40 1.65 -6.33
C PHE A 51 7.39 2.20 -7.33
N HIS A 52 6.95 3.21 -8.06
CA HIS A 52 7.79 4.14 -8.78
C HIS A 52 7.78 5.48 -8.04
N ALA A 53 8.94 5.98 -7.67
CA ALA A 53 9.10 7.29 -7.06
C ALA A 53 9.74 8.26 -8.05
N LYS A 54 9.15 9.47 -8.17
CA LYS A 54 9.68 10.56 -8.98
C LYS A 54 9.79 11.82 -8.14
N TYR A 55 11.02 12.27 -7.91
CA TYR A 55 11.28 13.44 -7.10
C TYR A 55 12.59 14.13 -7.52
N LYS A 56 12.86 15.30 -6.96
CA LYS A 56 14.05 16.10 -7.31
C LYS A 56 15.36 15.30 -7.09
N PRO A 57 16.27 15.26 -8.08
CA PRO A 57 17.58 14.61 -7.93
C PRO A 57 18.33 15.08 -6.69
N GLY A 58 18.96 14.16 -5.97
CA GLY A 58 19.71 14.46 -4.75
C GLY A 58 18.88 14.78 -3.52
N TRP A 59 17.56 14.97 -3.66
CA TRP A 59 16.66 15.15 -2.53
C TRP A 59 16.39 13.81 -1.84
N ARG A 60 15.82 13.89 -0.65
CA ARG A 60 15.60 12.71 0.19
C ARG A 60 14.12 12.43 0.33
N ILE A 61 13.74 11.18 0.12
CA ILE A 61 12.45 10.63 0.45
C ILE A 61 12.58 9.66 1.63
N ARG A 62 11.49 9.37 2.28
CA ARG A 62 11.43 8.40 3.38
C ARG A 62 10.07 7.72 3.35
N LEU A 63 10.04 6.41 3.53
CA LEU A 63 8.83 5.65 3.77
C LEU A 63 8.87 5.10 5.20
N SER A 64 7.83 5.35 5.98
CA SER A 64 7.78 4.96 7.38
C SER A 64 7.57 3.44 7.54
N ARG A 65 8.16 2.88 8.58
CA ARG A 65 7.86 1.51 9.01
C ARG A 65 6.42 1.36 9.55
N SER A 66 5.80 2.46 9.96
CA SER A 66 4.41 2.48 10.43
C SER A 66 3.38 2.47 9.29
N THR A 67 3.84 2.49 8.02
CA THR A 67 2.95 2.35 6.86
C THR A 67 2.15 1.06 6.97
N VAL A 68 0.86 1.14 6.70
CA VAL A 68 -0.04 -0.01 6.68
C VAL A 68 -0.85 -0.02 5.39
N LEU A 69 -1.27 -1.21 4.98
CA LEU A 69 -2.37 -1.37 4.03
C LEU A 69 -3.67 -1.57 4.82
N VAL A 70 -4.77 -1.08 4.27
CA VAL A 70 -6.12 -1.27 4.81
C VAL A 70 -6.96 -1.86 3.68
N ASP A 71 -7.67 -2.97 3.95
CA ASP A 71 -8.54 -3.59 2.96
C ASP A 71 -9.96 -2.99 2.97
N ASP A 72 -10.79 -3.42 2.04
CA ASP A 72 -12.18 -3.02 1.88
C ASP A 72 -13.09 -3.37 3.09
N ALA A 73 -12.62 -4.21 4.01
CA ALA A 73 -13.25 -4.50 5.30
C ALA A 73 -12.69 -3.66 6.47
N GLY A 74 -11.77 -2.71 6.20
CA GLY A 74 -11.15 -1.86 7.21
C GLY A 74 -10.05 -2.54 8.03
N ARG A 75 -9.62 -3.76 7.69
CA ARG A 75 -8.55 -4.47 8.39
C ARG A 75 -7.19 -3.93 7.98
N ARG A 76 -6.28 -3.82 8.96
CA ARG A 76 -4.95 -3.21 8.79
C ARG A 76 -3.86 -4.28 8.69
N TYR A 77 -2.97 -4.10 7.73
CA TYR A 77 -1.87 -5.01 7.42
C TYR A 77 -0.54 -4.27 7.54
N ALA A 78 0.26 -4.66 8.52
CA ALA A 78 1.51 -4.01 8.84
C ALA A 78 2.59 -4.25 7.79
N THR A 79 3.46 -3.26 7.62
CA THR A 79 4.68 -3.36 6.81
C THR A 79 5.67 -4.34 7.46
N ARG A 80 6.29 -5.18 6.64
CA ARG A 80 7.32 -6.16 7.03
C ARG A 80 8.72 -5.66 6.69
N CYS A 81 8.98 -5.37 5.42
CA CYS A 81 10.29 -4.89 4.96
C CYS A 81 10.17 -4.08 3.67
N GLY A 82 11.20 -3.27 3.41
CA GLY A 82 11.43 -2.60 2.12
C GLY A 82 12.52 -3.33 1.33
N ILE A 83 12.36 -3.36 0.01
CA ILE A 83 13.29 -3.93 -0.97
C ILE A 83 13.66 -2.81 -1.92
N GLY A 84 14.93 -2.41 -1.95
CA GLY A 84 15.41 -1.23 -2.67
C GLY A 84 15.25 0.09 -1.90
N ILE A 85 14.54 0.09 -0.77
CA ILE A 85 14.39 1.23 0.14
C ILE A 85 14.45 0.77 1.61
N GLY A 86 15.17 1.50 2.45
CA GLY A 86 15.18 1.26 3.89
C GLY A 86 14.00 1.95 4.57
N LEU A 87 13.14 1.17 5.25
CA LEU A 87 12.00 1.71 5.99
C LEU A 87 12.48 2.62 7.14
N SER A 88 11.83 3.77 7.30
CA SER A 88 12.17 4.84 8.25
C SER A 88 13.59 5.41 8.08
N LYS A 89 14.27 5.05 6.99
CA LYS A 89 15.58 5.60 6.61
C LYS A 89 15.42 6.61 5.48
N ARG A 90 16.31 7.57 5.42
CA ARG A 90 16.39 8.53 4.32
C ARG A 90 16.93 7.82 3.08
N PHE A 91 16.23 7.91 1.96
CA PHE A 91 16.65 7.44 0.66
C PHE A 91 16.94 8.66 -0.22
N THR A 92 18.19 8.78 -0.71
CA THR A 92 18.57 9.89 -1.58
C THR A 92 18.21 9.54 -3.02
N MET A 93 17.43 10.40 -3.66
CA MET A 93 17.03 10.23 -5.06
C MET A 93 18.27 10.27 -5.98
N PRO A 94 18.35 9.35 -6.95
CA PRO A 94 19.43 9.32 -7.92
C PRO A 94 19.41 10.56 -8.84
N LYS A 95 20.45 10.69 -9.68
CA LYS A 95 20.53 11.80 -10.65
C LYS A 95 19.40 11.84 -11.66
N SER A 96 18.78 10.71 -11.95
CA SER A 96 17.58 10.62 -12.81
C SER A 96 16.36 11.28 -12.17
N GLY A 97 16.30 11.41 -10.85
CA GLY A 97 15.11 11.81 -10.13
C GLY A 97 14.04 10.72 -10.04
N GLU A 98 14.34 9.50 -10.45
CA GLU A 98 13.39 8.37 -10.48
C GLU A 98 14.01 7.15 -9.79
N ALA A 99 13.19 6.39 -9.07
CA ALA A 99 13.62 5.18 -8.37
C ALA A 99 12.45 4.20 -8.23
N ASP A 100 12.75 2.91 -8.41
CA ASP A 100 11.81 1.82 -8.19
C ASP A 100 12.18 1.05 -6.93
N PHE A 101 11.18 0.69 -6.14
CA PHE A 101 11.37 -0.13 -4.95
C PHE A 101 10.08 -0.90 -4.62
N LYS A 102 10.20 -1.87 -3.72
CA LYS A 102 9.07 -2.66 -3.25
C LYS A 102 8.94 -2.62 -1.74
N VAL A 103 7.72 -2.81 -1.26
CA VAL A 103 7.44 -2.94 0.17
C VAL A 103 6.59 -4.19 0.39
N SER A 104 7.02 -5.02 1.33
CA SER A 104 6.30 -6.21 1.74
C SER A 104 5.48 -5.91 2.98
N PHE A 105 4.24 -6.38 2.97
CA PHE A 105 3.26 -6.27 4.05
C PHE A 105 2.78 -7.66 4.49
N ASN A 106 2.10 -7.73 5.63
CA ASN A 106 1.35 -8.92 6.00
C ASN A 106 0.34 -9.29 4.89
N PRO A 107 0.04 -10.59 4.69
CA PRO A 107 -0.78 -11.04 3.58
C PRO A 107 -2.22 -10.53 3.68
N LEU A 108 -2.68 -9.83 2.64
CA LEU A 108 -4.08 -9.49 2.45
C LEU A 108 -4.83 -10.69 1.83
N PRO A 109 -6.14 -10.80 2.06
CA PRO A 109 -6.96 -11.77 1.33
C PRO A 109 -6.85 -11.59 -0.19
N LEU A 110 -6.77 -12.69 -0.93
CA LEU A 110 -6.69 -12.65 -2.40
C LEU A 110 -7.95 -12.04 -3.05
N SER A 111 -9.06 -11.99 -2.30
CA SER A 111 -10.32 -11.40 -2.73
C SER A 111 -10.41 -9.89 -2.52
N THR A 112 -9.43 -9.27 -1.86
CA THR A 112 -9.42 -7.81 -1.60
C THR A 112 -9.48 -7.05 -2.93
N ARG A 113 -10.43 -6.13 -3.06
CA ARG A 113 -10.64 -5.35 -4.30
C ARG A 113 -10.07 -3.95 -4.19
N TYR A 114 -10.16 -3.34 -3.01
CA TYR A 114 -9.70 -1.99 -2.74
C TYR A 114 -8.74 -1.98 -1.58
N ILE A 115 -7.68 -1.22 -1.72
CA ILE A 115 -6.60 -1.15 -0.75
C ILE A 115 -6.26 0.32 -0.52
N ASP A 116 -6.25 0.75 0.73
CA ASP A 116 -5.68 2.03 1.11
C ASP A 116 -4.27 1.83 1.64
N MET A 117 -3.35 2.70 1.27
CA MET A 117 -2.03 2.79 1.88
C MET A 117 -1.97 4.03 2.76
N ILE A 118 -1.66 3.86 4.04
CA ILE A 118 -1.63 4.92 5.04
C ILE A 118 -0.26 4.90 5.73
N GLU A 119 0.53 5.94 5.57
CA GLU A 119 1.85 6.05 6.20
C GLU A 119 1.76 6.44 7.69
N GLY A 120 0.81 7.26 8.05
CA GLY A 120 0.57 7.73 9.41
C GLY A 120 -0.60 8.72 9.46
N PRO A 121 -0.97 9.23 10.64
CA PRO A 121 -2.14 10.10 10.77
C PRO A 121 -1.99 11.43 9.99
N ASN A 122 -0.77 11.95 9.87
CA ASN A 122 -0.46 13.22 9.22
C ASN A 122 0.49 13.06 8.02
N ASP A 123 0.75 11.82 7.58
CA ASP A 123 1.68 11.50 6.52
C ASP A 123 0.92 11.13 5.22
N TYR A 124 1.65 10.60 4.25
CA TYR A 124 1.14 10.28 2.93
C TYR A 124 0.09 9.17 2.93
N LYS A 125 -0.90 9.33 2.06
CA LYS A 125 -1.97 8.36 1.86
C LYS A 125 -2.24 8.17 0.38
N ILE A 126 -2.48 6.93 -0.03
CA ILE A 126 -2.99 6.56 -1.35
C ILE A 126 -4.26 5.76 -1.11
N TRP A 127 -5.39 6.27 -1.57
CA TRP A 127 -6.70 5.69 -1.29
C TRP A 127 -7.29 4.95 -2.48
N GLY A 128 -8.04 3.89 -2.17
CA GLY A 128 -8.82 3.16 -3.13
C GLY A 128 -7.99 2.62 -4.28
N ILE A 129 -6.83 2.02 -3.97
CA ILE A 129 -5.99 1.35 -4.96
C ILE A 129 -6.75 0.09 -5.42
N HIS A 130 -7.00 -0.04 -6.72
CA HIS A 130 -7.81 -1.12 -7.29
C HIS A 130 -7.34 -1.51 -8.68
N GLU A 131 -7.81 -2.65 -9.16
CA GLU A 131 -7.54 -3.12 -10.51
C GLU A 131 -8.22 -2.21 -11.54
N ARG A 132 -7.53 -1.92 -12.62
CA ARG A 132 -8.04 -1.04 -13.68
C ARG A 132 -9.39 -1.53 -14.23
N GLY A 133 -10.36 -0.63 -14.32
CA GLY A 133 -11.71 -0.94 -14.81
C GLY A 133 -12.65 -1.55 -13.77
N GLU A 134 -12.19 -1.76 -12.51
CA GLU A 134 -13.09 -2.09 -11.41
C GLU A 134 -14.07 -0.93 -11.17
N LYS A 135 -15.34 -1.29 -10.90
CA LYS A 135 -16.34 -0.26 -10.56
C LYS A 135 -16.04 0.31 -9.18
N PRO A 136 -16.16 1.64 -8.99
CA PRO A 136 -16.06 2.24 -7.66
C PRO A 136 -16.99 1.51 -6.68
N LEU A 137 -16.56 1.39 -5.42
CA LEU A 137 -17.42 0.89 -4.34
C LEU A 137 -18.73 1.67 -4.34
N GLY A 138 -19.87 0.97 -4.26
CA GLY A 138 -21.19 1.59 -4.21
C GLY A 138 -21.31 2.55 -3.02
N LYS A 139 -22.35 3.38 -3.01
CA LYS A 139 -22.58 4.45 -2.02
C LYS A 139 -22.59 4.00 -0.54
N ASP A 140 -22.72 2.70 -0.28
CA ASP A 140 -22.73 2.10 1.06
C ASP A 140 -21.35 1.65 1.55
N ALA A 141 -20.37 1.52 0.67
CA ALA A 141 -18.98 1.49 1.09
C ALA A 141 -18.62 2.93 1.44
N THR A 142 -17.83 3.17 2.48
CA THR A 142 -17.34 4.49 2.87
C THR A 142 -16.52 5.07 1.71
N ALA A 143 -17.20 5.27 0.58
CA ALA A 143 -16.65 5.84 -0.62
C ALA A 143 -16.26 7.27 -0.26
N ILE A 144 -14.99 7.55 -0.31
CA ILE A 144 -14.51 8.92 -0.36
C ILE A 144 -15.15 9.51 -1.62
N THR A 145 -16.25 10.24 -1.42
CA THR A 145 -16.84 11.02 -2.50
C THR A 145 -15.80 12.04 -2.97
N PRO A 146 -15.87 12.55 -4.21
CA PRO A 146 -15.01 13.64 -4.65
C PRO A 146 -14.97 14.80 -3.63
N ASP A 147 -16.10 15.10 -2.96
CA ASP A 147 -16.17 16.09 -1.89
C ASP A 147 -15.38 15.69 -0.64
N THR A 148 -15.40 14.40 -0.26
CA THR A 148 -14.61 13.90 0.86
C THR A 148 -13.12 13.89 0.51
N ALA A 149 -12.75 13.57 -0.73
CA ALA A 149 -11.39 13.67 -1.23
C ALA A 149 -10.91 15.13 -1.23
N LEU A 150 -11.77 16.09 -1.58
CA LEU A 150 -11.50 17.52 -1.52
C LEU A 150 -11.31 17.98 -0.06
N GLN A 151 -12.19 17.56 0.87
CA GLN A 151 -12.06 17.85 2.30
C GLN A 151 -10.76 17.31 2.88
N ILE A 152 -10.39 16.07 2.54
CA ILE A 152 -9.14 15.46 3.00
C ILE A 152 -7.93 16.20 2.40
N ALA A 153 -8.00 16.64 1.14
CA ALA A 153 -6.96 17.47 0.52
C ALA A 153 -6.87 18.85 1.17
N ASP A 154 -7.98 19.45 1.55
CA ASP A 154 -8.04 20.74 2.28
C ASP A 154 -7.52 20.62 3.70
N GLU A 155 -7.84 19.53 4.43
CA GLU A 155 -7.25 19.25 5.75
C GLU A 155 -5.74 19.06 5.65
N ALA A 156 -5.25 18.30 4.65
CA ALA A 156 -3.83 18.13 4.40
C ALA A 156 -3.14 19.47 4.04
N ALA A 157 -3.81 20.34 3.30
CA ALA A 157 -3.33 21.70 2.99
C ALA A 157 -3.36 22.63 4.19
N PHE A 158 -4.34 22.50 5.09
CA PHE A 158 -4.44 23.23 6.34
C PHE A 158 -3.28 22.91 7.29
N PHE A 159 -2.96 21.63 7.46
CA PHE A 159 -1.82 21.18 8.28
C PHE A 159 -0.46 21.61 7.70
N ARG A 160 -0.31 21.68 6.38
CA ARG A 160 0.91 22.22 5.74
C ARG A 160 1.13 23.72 6.00
N ARG A 161 0.07 24.50 6.22
CA ARG A 161 0.15 25.95 6.55
C ARG A 161 0.37 26.21 8.02
N GLY A 162 0.05 25.25 8.91
CA GLY A 162 0.18 25.40 10.36
C GLY A 162 1.57 25.18 10.95
N THR A 163 2.57 24.75 10.17
CA THR A 163 3.98 24.60 10.61
C THR A 163 4.82 25.86 10.35
N GLY A 164 4.20 27.00 10.18
CA GLY A 164 4.83 28.31 10.12
C GLY A 164 5.21 28.82 11.51
N VAL A 165 6.46 28.54 11.91
CA VAL A 165 7.32 29.38 12.76
C VAL A 165 6.62 30.13 13.88
N VAL A 166 6.75 29.66 15.10
CA VAL A 166 6.82 30.53 16.27
C VAL A 166 8.30 30.85 16.53
N ARG A 167 8.63 32.14 16.45
CA ARG A 167 9.91 32.70 16.87
C ARG A 167 10.09 32.59 18.38
#